data_d3212776eeab13f5ed83b0b69e0f9a3c
#
_entry.id   d3212776eeab13f5ed83b0b69e0f9a3c
#
_cell.length_a   1.000
_cell.length_b   1.000
_cell.length_c   1.000
_cell.angle_alpha   90.00
_cell.angle_beta   90.00
_cell.angle_gamma   90.00
#
_symmetry.space_group_name_H-M   'P 1'
#
loop_
_entity.id
_entity.type
_entity.pdbx_description
1 polymer ?
#
loop_
_entity_poly.entity_id
_entity_poly.type
_entity_poly.pdbx_seq_one_letter_code
_entity_poly.pdbx_strand_id
1 'polypeptide(L)'
;MNNLIGYKNGEFLPLTQCGPNILDFGFIHCDATYDVMPIYNGKAFCLDRHLNRFVASAEYYKLQLPDVYYLGIIRELYKRNPIDNAFVWFMVWRGYPESGNPRDIENAPINFAMYIKPSYPLKVDGAPIDVELSDGLRVNDSYYWQQSKNMAWIEFTKNQLIRGPNYDTIVLQDSDGYITEGPGFNVGFIWENYIYTPLNNCLHGVTMSVVEDICEDNPGQFERCNIKPDMWNWADEIFLTSSSGGITKTQRSGKVTEWLQEEYIKRTKHYDYVTEL
;
A
#
# COMPACT_ATOMS: atom_id res chain seq x y z
N MET A 1 12.51 16.21 8.51
CA MET A 1 12.83 14.79 8.42
C MET A 1 14.25 14.43 8.89
N ASN A 2 15.15 15.39 9.04
CA ASN A 2 16.58 15.11 9.36
C ASN A 2 16.86 14.55 10.77
N ASN A 3 15.87 14.54 11.67
CA ASN A 3 16.05 14.07 13.06
C ASN A 3 15.31 12.78 13.39
N LEU A 4 14.71 12.12 12.37
CA LEU A 4 13.99 10.86 12.60
C LEU A 4 14.99 9.72 12.80
N ILE A 5 14.63 8.80 13.70
CA ILE A 5 15.34 7.54 13.93
C ILE A 5 14.62 6.43 13.17
N GLY A 6 15.39 5.63 12.43
CA GLY A 6 14.97 4.39 11.84
C GLY A 6 15.62 3.19 12.52
N TYR A 7 15.25 2.00 12.09
CA TYR A 7 15.86 0.73 12.46
C TYR A 7 16.41 0.06 11.21
N LYS A 8 17.65 -0.42 11.26
CA LYS A 8 18.27 -1.18 10.17
C LYS A 8 19.14 -2.29 10.74
N ASN A 9 18.88 -3.53 10.33
CA ASN A 9 19.73 -4.71 10.61
C ASN A 9 20.11 -4.87 12.10
N GLY A 10 19.18 -4.60 13.04
CA GLY A 10 19.44 -4.73 14.47
C GLY A 10 19.73 -3.43 15.21
N GLU A 11 19.95 -2.33 14.52
CA GLU A 11 20.36 -1.06 15.12
C GLU A 11 19.35 0.08 14.88
N PHE A 12 19.20 0.94 15.88
CA PHE A 12 18.45 2.20 15.75
C PHE A 12 19.41 3.31 15.34
N LEU A 13 19.24 3.86 14.14
CA LEU A 13 20.14 4.81 13.49
C LEU A 13 19.38 6.06 13.02
N PRO A 14 20.06 7.18 12.77
CA PRO A 14 19.46 8.27 12.01
C PRO A 14 18.86 7.76 10.71
N LEU A 15 17.64 8.18 10.37
CA LEU A 15 16.91 7.68 9.19
C LEU A 15 17.73 7.80 7.90
N THR A 16 18.57 8.82 7.80
CA THR A 16 19.48 9.03 6.66
C THR A 16 20.51 7.93 6.46
N GLN A 17 20.74 7.07 7.46
CA GLN A 17 21.64 5.92 7.41
C GLN A 17 20.93 4.58 7.19
N CYS A 18 19.57 4.58 7.18
CA CYS A 18 18.78 3.36 7.05
C CYS A 18 18.54 2.93 5.59
N GLY A 19 18.89 3.71 4.60
CA GLY A 19 18.68 3.40 3.19
C GLY A 19 19.61 2.33 2.62
N PRO A 20 19.35 1.85 1.38
CA PRO A 20 20.22 0.94 0.67
C PRO A 20 21.53 1.63 0.25
N ASN A 21 22.58 0.82 0.03
CA ASN A 21 23.77 1.27 -0.68
C ASN A 21 23.43 1.40 -2.18
N ILE A 22 24.15 2.27 -2.88
CA ILE A 22 23.97 2.49 -4.33
C ILE A 22 24.23 1.22 -5.18
N LEU A 23 25.01 0.27 -4.67
CA LEU A 23 25.30 -1.00 -5.34
C LEU A 23 24.31 -2.10 -4.99
N ASP A 24 23.47 -1.95 -3.94
CA ASP A 24 22.52 -2.97 -3.53
C ASP A 24 21.54 -3.30 -4.66
N PHE A 25 21.25 -4.58 -4.87
CA PHE A 25 20.28 -5.02 -5.87
C PHE A 25 18.88 -4.47 -5.59
N GLY A 26 18.54 -4.24 -4.32
CA GLY A 26 17.33 -3.51 -3.95
C GLY A 26 17.23 -2.13 -4.58
N PHE A 27 18.35 -1.45 -4.83
CA PHE A 27 18.37 -0.15 -5.50
C PHE A 27 18.50 -0.28 -7.03
N ILE A 28 19.49 -1.05 -7.53
CA ILE A 28 19.79 -1.08 -8.97
C ILE A 28 18.88 -2.01 -9.77
N HIS A 29 18.25 -3.02 -9.13
CA HIS A 29 17.38 -4.00 -9.79
C HIS A 29 15.95 -4.02 -9.24
N CYS A 30 15.59 -3.13 -8.30
CA CYS A 30 14.32 -3.18 -7.56
C CYS A 30 14.07 -4.52 -6.83
N ASP A 31 15.14 -5.28 -6.48
CA ASP A 31 15.06 -6.54 -5.75
C ASP A 31 14.77 -6.28 -4.27
N ALA A 32 13.54 -5.83 -4.03
CA ALA A 32 13.08 -5.35 -2.74
C ALA A 32 11.55 -5.43 -2.64
N THR A 33 11.06 -5.56 -1.41
CA THR A 33 9.64 -5.39 -1.08
C THR A 33 9.47 -4.50 0.14
N TYR A 34 8.27 -3.95 0.29
CA TYR A 34 7.94 -3.07 1.41
C TYR A 34 6.47 -3.19 1.80
N ASP A 35 6.13 -2.72 2.99
CA ASP A 35 4.76 -2.44 3.35
C ASP A 35 4.64 -1.11 4.08
N VAL A 36 3.44 -0.54 4.11
CA VAL A 36 3.17 0.76 4.73
C VAL A 36 1.91 0.64 5.56
N MET A 37 2.08 0.70 6.87
CA MET A 37 1.01 0.61 7.85
C MET A 37 0.74 1.99 8.44
N PRO A 38 -0.52 2.44 8.54
CA PRO A 38 -0.83 3.70 9.20
C PRO A 38 -0.84 3.59 10.72
N ILE A 39 -0.44 4.68 11.38
CA ILE A 39 -0.68 4.96 12.79
C ILE A 39 -1.72 6.08 12.84
N TYR A 40 -2.82 5.85 13.54
CA TYR A 40 -3.86 6.84 13.80
C TYR A 40 -3.95 7.12 15.29
N ASN A 41 -3.71 8.35 15.71
CA ASN A 41 -3.75 8.78 17.13
C ASN A 41 -2.92 7.86 18.04
N GLY A 42 -1.70 7.53 17.64
CA GLY A 42 -0.77 6.69 18.40
C GLY A 42 -1.05 5.20 18.39
N LYS A 43 -1.98 4.71 17.55
CA LYS A 43 -2.32 3.30 17.43
C LYS A 43 -1.99 2.77 16.04
N ALA A 44 -1.33 1.61 15.99
CA ALA A 44 -1.07 0.91 14.73
C ALA A 44 -2.37 0.29 14.20
N PHE A 45 -2.72 0.57 12.96
CA PHE A 45 -3.96 0.10 12.36
C PHE A 45 -3.74 -1.12 11.47
N CYS A 46 -4.51 -2.20 11.68
CA CYS A 46 -4.43 -3.47 10.96
C CYS A 46 -3.02 -4.06 10.90
N LEU A 47 -2.28 -4.03 12.02
CA LEU A 47 -0.88 -4.48 12.10
C LEU A 47 -0.69 -5.87 11.49
N ASP A 48 -1.50 -6.85 11.89
CA ASP A 48 -1.34 -8.24 11.45
C ASP A 48 -1.56 -8.39 9.94
N ARG A 49 -2.55 -7.67 9.37
CA ARG A 49 -2.80 -7.70 7.92
C ARG A 49 -1.62 -7.14 7.12
N HIS A 50 -1.02 -6.04 7.60
CA HIS A 50 0.16 -5.45 6.98
C HIS A 50 1.39 -6.35 7.11
N LEU A 51 1.64 -6.92 8.28
CA LEU A 51 2.75 -7.86 8.50
C LEU A 51 2.59 -9.13 7.66
N ASN A 52 1.41 -9.74 7.63
CA ASN A 52 1.15 -10.94 6.83
C ASN A 52 1.40 -10.67 5.32
N ARG A 53 0.95 -9.53 4.79
CA ARG A 53 1.21 -9.16 3.41
C ARG A 53 2.69 -8.89 3.15
N PHE A 54 3.40 -8.26 4.08
CA PHE A 54 4.84 -8.02 3.98
C PHE A 54 5.63 -9.34 3.96
N VAL A 55 5.30 -10.27 4.87
CA VAL A 55 5.90 -11.60 4.92
C VAL A 55 5.66 -12.35 3.62
N ALA A 56 4.42 -12.43 3.15
CA ALA A 56 4.08 -13.09 1.89
C ALA A 56 4.83 -12.50 0.69
N SER A 57 4.99 -11.18 0.63
CA SER A 57 5.76 -10.50 -0.41
C SER A 57 7.24 -10.84 -0.35
N ALA A 58 7.84 -10.85 0.86
CA ALA A 58 9.24 -11.20 1.06
C ALA A 58 9.52 -12.67 0.69
N GLU A 59 8.64 -13.59 1.07
CA GLU A 59 8.73 -15.02 0.71
C GLU A 59 8.67 -15.23 -0.79
N TYR A 60 7.79 -14.53 -1.49
CA TYR A 60 7.69 -14.60 -2.95
C TYR A 60 9.01 -14.22 -3.64
N TYR A 61 9.65 -13.13 -3.19
CA TYR A 61 10.94 -12.66 -3.73
C TYR A 61 12.16 -13.37 -3.14
N LYS A 62 11.96 -14.37 -2.27
CA LYS A 62 13.06 -15.07 -1.57
C LYS A 62 13.96 -14.11 -0.78
N LEU A 63 13.37 -13.10 -0.19
CA LEU A 63 14.02 -12.16 0.71
C LEU A 63 13.80 -12.63 2.14
N GLN A 64 14.80 -13.26 2.74
CA GLN A 64 14.69 -13.80 4.08
C GLN A 64 14.54 -12.68 5.12
N LEU A 65 13.39 -12.66 5.79
CA LEU A 65 13.14 -11.71 6.87
C LEU A 65 13.90 -12.10 8.13
N PRO A 66 14.37 -11.11 8.94
CA PRO A 66 14.97 -11.38 10.23
C PRO A 66 13.90 -11.90 11.21
N ASP A 67 14.32 -12.84 12.09
CA ASP A 67 13.50 -13.28 13.22
C ASP A 67 13.57 -12.23 14.34
N VAL A 68 12.66 -11.27 14.30
CA VAL A 68 12.60 -10.14 15.24
C VAL A 68 11.18 -9.90 15.75
N TYR A 69 11.06 -9.29 16.90
CA TYR A 69 9.78 -8.86 17.45
C TYR A 69 9.34 -7.53 16.84
N TYR A 70 8.64 -7.58 15.69
CA TYR A 70 8.23 -6.41 14.92
C TYR A 70 7.49 -5.35 15.75
N LEU A 71 6.50 -5.73 16.56
CA LEU A 71 5.77 -4.79 17.41
C LEU A 71 6.69 -4.09 18.42
N GLY A 72 7.68 -4.79 18.97
CA GLY A 72 8.67 -4.19 19.86
C GLY A 72 9.51 -3.12 19.16
N ILE A 73 9.92 -3.37 17.91
CA ILE A 73 10.65 -2.38 17.09
C ILE A 73 9.75 -1.18 16.78
N ILE A 74 8.48 -1.41 16.41
CA ILE A 74 7.52 -0.32 16.12
C ILE A 74 7.32 0.56 17.35
N ARG A 75 7.12 -0.03 18.54
CA ARG A 75 6.99 0.69 19.80
C ARG A 75 8.21 1.55 20.13
N GLU A 76 9.41 0.98 19.95
CA GLU A 76 10.65 1.74 20.20
C GLU A 76 10.86 2.86 19.16
N LEU A 77 10.51 2.61 17.88
CA LEU A 77 10.51 3.65 16.85
C LEU A 77 9.50 4.76 17.17
N TYR A 78 8.29 4.40 17.60
CA TYR A 78 7.26 5.37 17.99
C TYR A 78 7.69 6.20 19.19
N LYS A 79 8.29 5.59 20.21
CA LYS A 79 8.86 6.28 21.37
C LYS A 79 9.95 7.28 20.99
N ARG A 80 10.80 6.93 20.02
CA ARG A 80 11.89 7.81 19.52
C ARG A 80 11.38 8.89 18.57
N ASN A 81 10.25 8.67 17.92
CA ASN A 81 9.63 9.58 16.97
C ASN A 81 8.14 9.72 17.32
N PRO A 82 7.77 10.42 18.40
CA PRO A 82 6.38 10.51 18.85
C PRO A 82 5.55 11.37 17.87
N ILE A 83 4.79 10.69 17.00
CA ILE A 83 4.00 11.31 15.93
C ILE A 83 2.62 10.66 15.92
N ASP A 84 1.58 11.39 16.32
CA ASP A 84 0.22 10.87 16.50
C ASP A 84 -0.37 10.25 15.21
N ASN A 85 -0.12 10.87 14.06
CA ASN A 85 -0.52 10.35 12.77
C ASN A 85 0.72 10.12 11.90
N ALA A 86 1.00 8.88 11.58
CA ALA A 86 2.23 8.49 10.92
C ALA A 86 2.04 7.25 10.03
N PHE A 87 3.08 6.93 9.26
CA PHE A 87 3.24 5.66 8.59
C PHE A 87 4.45 4.92 9.15
N VAL A 88 4.27 3.64 9.42
CA VAL A 88 5.38 2.69 9.57
C VAL A 88 5.68 2.09 8.23
N TRP A 89 6.91 2.20 7.79
CA TRP A 89 7.43 1.51 6.62
C TRP A 89 8.23 0.30 7.07
N PHE A 90 7.93 -0.84 6.46
CA PHE A 90 8.68 -2.08 6.54
C PHE A 90 9.38 -2.26 5.21
N MET A 91 10.67 -2.55 5.19
CA MET A 91 11.43 -2.68 3.95
C MET A 91 12.43 -3.83 4.08
N VAL A 92 12.51 -4.66 3.06
CA VAL A 92 13.54 -5.70 2.93
C VAL A 92 14.08 -5.67 1.50
N TRP A 93 15.39 -5.78 1.37
CA TRP A 93 16.02 -5.77 0.06
C TRP A 93 17.32 -6.59 0.04
N ARG A 94 17.66 -7.05 -1.16
CA ARG A 94 18.92 -7.75 -1.41
C ARG A 94 20.06 -6.75 -1.57
N GLY A 95 21.12 -6.94 -0.79
CA GLY A 95 22.36 -6.18 -0.89
C GLY A 95 23.21 -6.62 -2.09
N TYR A 96 24.42 -6.11 -2.18
CA TYR A 96 25.42 -6.53 -3.15
C TYR A 96 26.28 -7.66 -2.56
N PRO A 97 26.60 -8.74 -3.35
CA PRO A 97 27.41 -9.86 -2.85
C PRO A 97 28.80 -9.41 -2.36
N GLU A 98 29.25 -9.92 -1.21
CA GLU A 98 30.58 -9.61 -0.66
C GLU A 98 31.72 -10.11 -1.54
N SER A 99 31.49 -11.18 -2.34
CA SER A 99 32.43 -11.67 -3.35
C SER A 99 32.75 -10.66 -4.46
N GLY A 100 31.95 -9.59 -4.59
CA GLY A 100 32.06 -8.64 -5.69
C GLY A 100 31.53 -9.18 -7.03
N ASN A 101 31.08 -10.44 -7.09
CA ASN A 101 30.51 -11.04 -8.30
C ASN A 101 28.98 -10.85 -8.34
N PRO A 102 28.44 -10.05 -9.28
CA PRO A 102 26.99 -9.79 -9.34
C PRO A 102 26.13 -11.02 -9.68
N ARG A 103 26.74 -12.16 -10.05
CA ARG A 103 26.04 -13.43 -10.27
C ARG A 103 25.92 -14.27 -9.01
N ASP A 104 26.57 -13.90 -7.94
CA ASP A 104 26.56 -14.58 -6.65
C ASP A 104 25.37 -14.14 -5.79
N ILE A 105 24.17 -14.20 -6.39
CA ILE A 105 22.92 -13.69 -5.82
C ILE A 105 22.55 -14.42 -4.52
N GLU A 106 22.84 -15.73 -4.48
CA GLU A 106 22.50 -16.60 -3.33
C GLU A 106 23.23 -16.18 -2.04
N ASN A 107 24.43 -15.60 -2.17
CA ASN A 107 25.27 -15.14 -1.07
C ASN A 107 25.17 -13.61 -0.84
N ALA A 108 24.27 -12.93 -1.55
CA ALA A 108 24.05 -11.51 -1.31
C ALA A 108 23.35 -11.30 0.04
N PRO A 109 23.83 -10.35 0.87
CA PRO A 109 23.22 -10.09 2.18
C PRO A 109 21.79 -9.57 2.03
N ILE A 110 20.90 -9.95 2.93
CA ILE A 110 19.56 -9.38 3.00
C ILE A 110 19.57 -8.28 4.05
N ASN A 111 19.10 -7.11 3.64
CA ASN A 111 18.96 -5.94 4.49
C ASN A 111 17.50 -5.72 4.84
N PHE A 112 17.26 -5.33 6.09
CA PHE A 112 15.94 -5.02 6.62
C PHE A 112 15.95 -3.66 7.31
N ALA A 113 14.93 -2.84 7.04
CA ALA A 113 14.76 -1.56 7.71
C ALA A 113 13.30 -1.29 8.05
N MET A 114 13.10 -0.53 9.13
CA MET A 114 11.83 0.03 9.52
C MET A 114 11.99 1.49 9.89
N TYR A 115 10.99 2.31 9.58
CA TYR A 115 10.97 3.70 10.04
C TYR A 115 9.55 4.24 10.14
N ILE A 116 9.41 5.31 10.93
CA ILE A 116 8.17 6.06 11.08
C ILE A 116 8.35 7.43 10.45
N LYS A 117 7.39 7.86 9.66
CA LYS A 117 7.32 9.23 9.14
C LYS A 117 5.95 9.83 9.33
N PRO A 118 5.83 11.18 9.47
CA PRO A 118 4.54 11.84 9.59
C PRO A 118 3.60 11.51 8.43
N SER A 119 2.31 11.40 8.76
CA SER A 119 1.22 11.35 7.80
C SER A 119 0.22 12.46 8.10
N TYR A 120 -0.79 12.59 7.24
CA TYR A 120 -1.91 13.48 7.50
C TYR A 120 -3.03 12.72 8.20
N PRO A 121 -3.83 13.37 9.08
CA PRO A 121 -5.04 12.79 9.61
C PRO A 121 -6.01 12.41 8.48
N LEU A 122 -6.77 11.34 8.69
CA LEU A 122 -7.87 11.00 7.78
C LEU A 122 -8.87 12.15 7.71
N LYS A 123 -9.30 12.49 6.50
CA LYS A 123 -10.29 13.54 6.26
C LYS A 123 -11.55 12.92 5.68
N VAL A 124 -12.68 13.10 6.36
CA VAL A 124 -14.02 12.75 5.82
C VAL A 124 -14.45 13.77 4.75
N ASP A 125 -14.18 15.05 5.01
CA ASP A 125 -14.60 16.17 4.17
C ASP A 125 -13.54 16.64 3.17
N GLY A 126 -12.61 15.74 2.79
CA GLY A 126 -11.61 16.03 1.76
C GLY A 126 -12.28 16.34 0.42
N ALA A 127 -11.73 17.30 -0.32
CA ALA A 127 -12.16 17.53 -1.70
C ALA A 127 -12.02 16.24 -2.51
N PRO A 128 -12.98 15.89 -3.37
CA PRO A 128 -12.83 14.77 -4.27
C PRO A 128 -11.64 14.99 -5.21
N ILE A 129 -11.00 13.90 -5.61
CA ILE A 129 -9.91 13.92 -6.59
C ILE A 129 -10.42 13.48 -7.96
N ASP A 130 -9.85 14.06 -9.01
CA ASP A 130 -10.17 13.73 -10.39
C ASP A 130 -9.31 12.54 -10.85
N VAL A 131 -9.97 11.46 -11.29
CA VAL A 131 -9.33 10.19 -11.64
C VAL A 131 -9.61 9.85 -13.09
N GLU A 132 -8.55 9.56 -13.83
CA GLU A 132 -8.60 9.07 -15.21
C GLU A 132 -8.53 7.55 -15.25
N LEU A 133 -9.40 6.90 -16.04
CA LEU A 133 -9.13 5.54 -16.51
C LEU A 133 -8.15 5.63 -17.68
N SER A 134 -6.90 5.27 -17.42
CA SER A 134 -5.83 5.39 -18.40
C SER A 134 -5.78 4.17 -19.34
N ASP A 135 -5.38 4.39 -20.58
CA ASP A 135 -5.00 3.33 -21.53
C ASP A 135 -3.62 2.71 -21.21
N GLY A 136 -2.95 3.20 -20.16
CA GLY A 136 -1.69 2.65 -19.68
C GLY A 136 -1.86 1.26 -19.08
N LEU A 137 -0.89 0.39 -19.35
CA LEU A 137 -0.95 -1.01 -18.92
C LEU A 137 -0.22 -1.24 -17.61
N ARG A 138 -0.89 -1.95 -16.71
CA ARG A 138 -0.29 -2.60 -15.55
C ARG A 138 0.46 -3.85 -16.03
N VAL A 139 1.65 -4.10 -15.49
CA VAL A 139 2.39 -5.33 -15.76
C VAL A 139 1.57 -6.53 -15.27
N ASN A 140 1.45 -7.56 -16.11
CA ASN A 140 0.64 -8.74 -15.84
C ASN A 140 1.30 -9.67 -14.81
N ASP A 141 0.51 -10.38 -13.99
CA ASP A 141 0.93 -11.38 -13.00
C ASP A 141 1.80 -12.51 -13.59
N SER A 142 1.76 -12.73 -14.89
CA SER A 142 2.66 -13.68 -15.57
C SER A 142 4.13 -13.30 -15.48
N TYR A 143 4.45 -12.03 -15.19
CA TYR A 143 5.83 -11.54 -15.04
C TYR A 143 6.26 -11.52 -13.59
N TYR A 144 5.41 -11.05 -12.69
CA TYR A 144 5.61 -11.10 -11.25
C TYR A 144 4.28 -10.92 -10.51
N TRP A 145 4.18 -11.50 -9.34
CA TRP A 145 2.94 -11.52 -8.57
C TRP A 145 2.53 -10.11 -8.13
N GLN A 146 1.46 -9.57 -8.72
CA GLN A 146 0.98 -8.21 -8.49
C GLN A 146 0.38 -8.00 -7.09
N GLN A 147 0.00 -9.09 -6.41
CA GLN A 147 -0.44 -9.03 -5.01
C GLN A 147 0.73 -8.83 -4.04
N SER A 148 2.00 -8.95 -4.52
CA SER A 148 3.17 -8.56 -3.74
C SER A 148 3.40 -7.05 -3.81
N LYS A 149 3.73 -6.43 -2.67
CA LYS A 149 4.00 -5.00 -2.63
C LYS A 149 5.48 -4.73 -2.90
N ASN A 150 5.83 -4.46 -4.14
CA ASN A 150 7.21 -4.34 -4.63
C ASN A 150 7.65 -2.89 -4.92
N MET A 151 8.94 -2.69 -5.21
CA MET A 151 9.54 -1.38 -5.51
C MET A 151 9.50 -1.01 -7.00
N ALA A 152 8.98 -1.86 -7.88
CA ALA A 152 8.91 -1.62 -9.32
C ALA A 152 7.72 -0.70 -9.67
N TRP A 153 7.93 0.61 -9.55
CA TRP A 153 6.89 1.64 -9.70
C TRP A 153 6.96 2.40 -11.04
N ILE A 154 7.85 2.01 -11.94
CA ILE A 154 8.13 2.76 -13.17
C ILE A 154 6.89 2.91 -14.06
N GLU A 155 6.04 1.88 -14.15
CA GLU A 155 4.80 1.92 -14.93
C GLU A 155 3.80 2.94 -14.36
N PHE A 156 3.62 2.96 -13.04
CA PHE A 156 2.77 3.94 -12.37
C PHE A 156 3.31 5.36 -12.58
N THR A 157 4.59 5.56 -12.34
CA THR A 157 5.23 6.88 -12.48
C THR A 157 5.12 7.40 -13.90
N LYS A 158 5.41 6.56 -14.91
CA LYS A 158 5.30 6.92 -16.32
C LYS A 158 3.88 7.36 -16.66
N ASN A 159 2.88 6.53 -16.33
CA ASN A 159 1.50 6.82 -16.68
C ASN A 159 0.94 8.02 -15.89
N GLN A 160 1.33 8.18 -14.62
CA GLN A 160 0.99 9.36 -13.82
C GLN A 160 1.52 10.66 -14.42
N LEU A 161 2.71 10.65 -15.04
CA LEU A 161 3.33 11.83 -15.66
C LEU A 161 2.67 12.24 -16.98
N ILE A 162 2.08 11.29 -17.70
CA ILE A 162 1.44 11.53 -19.01
C ILE A 162 -0.09 11.61 -18.95
N ARG A 163 -0.68 11.57 -17.75
CA ARG A 163 -2.14 11.70 -17.58
C ARG A 163 -2.68 12.99 -18.17
N GLY A 164 -3.97 12.99 -18.46
CA GLY A 164 -4.66 14.21 -18.90
C GLY A 164 -4.52 15.36 -17.88
N PRO A 165 -4.43 16.61 -18.34
CA PRO A 165 -4.13 17.77 -17.47
C PRO A 165 -5.22 18.09 -16.44
N ASN A 166 -6.42 17.56 -16.61
CA ASN A 166 -7.56 17.77 -15.71
C ASN A 166 -7.72 16.69 -14.65
N TYR A 167 -6.80 15.72 -14.57
CA TYR A 167 -6.86 14.62 -13.62
C TYR A 167 -5.72 14.70 -12.61
N ASP A 168 -6.01 14.34 -11.37
CA ASP A 168 -5.04 14.26 -10.28
C ASP A 168 -4.24 12.97 -10.35
N THR A 169 -4.91 11.87 -10.73
CA THR A 169 -4.31 10.54 -10.77
C THR A 169 -4.99 9.64 -11.81
N ILE A 170 -4.48 8.41 -11.93
CA ILE A 170 -4.88 7.42 -12.93
C ILE A 170 -5.22 6.08 -12.29
N VAL A 171 -6.08 5.32 -12.96
CA VAL A 171 -6.24 3.87 -12.78
C VAL A 171 -5.80 3.19 -14.06
N LEU A 172 -5.01 2.11 -13.95
CA LEU A 172 -4.47 1.36 -15.09
C LEU A 172 -5.36 0.17 -15.44
N GLN A 173 -5.15 -0.35 -16.64
CA GLN A 173 -5.74 -1.59 -17.12
C GLN A 173 -4.66 -2.66 -17.27
N ASP A 174 -5.02 -3.93 -17.32
CA ASP A 174 -4.11 -5.00 -17.68
C ASP A 174 -4.11 -5.26 -19.19
N SER A 175 -3.28 -6.22 -19.64
CA SER A 175 -3.17 -6.60 -21.06
C SER A 175 -4.44 -7.23 -21.63
N ASP A 176 -5.34 -7.71 -20.78
CA ASP A 176 -6.63 -8.30 -21.18
C ASP A 176 -7.76 -7.25 -21.17
N GLY A 177 -7.41 -6.00 -20.86
CA GLY A 177 -8.31 -4.85 -20.84
C GLY A 177 -9.19 -4.78 -19.59
N TYR A 178 -8.81 -5.44 -18.48
CA TYR A 178 -9.52 -5.28 -17.22
C TYR A 178 -8.92 -4.13 -16.40
N ILE A 179 -9.78 -3.43 -15.67
CA ILE A 179 -9.37 -2.39 -14.71
C ILE A 179 -8.58 -3.06 -13.58
N THR A 180 -7.50 -2.41 -13.13
CA THR A 180 -6.64 -2.91 -12.06
C THR A 180 -6.56 -1.95 -10.87
N GLU A 181 -5.53 -1.16 -10.78
CA GLU A 181 -5.28 -0.25 -9.66
C GLU A 181 -4.53 1.01 -10.13
N GLY A 182 -4.36 1.97 -9.24
CA GLY A 182 -3.55 3.16 -9.51
C GLY A 182 -2.31 3.26 -8.62
N PRO A 183 -1.53 4.35 -8.74
CA PRO A 183 -0.28 4.56 -8.00
C PRO A 183 -0.50 4.56 -6.47
N GLY A 184 -0.40 3.39 -5.83
CA GLY A 184 -0.48 3.23 -4.38
C GLY A 184 -1.89 3.19 -3.78
N PHE A 185 -2.90 2.95 -4.59
CA PHE A 185 -4.29 2.81 -4.16
C PHE A 185 -5.05 1.77 -4.99
N ASN A 186 -6.09 1.16 -4.39
CA ASN A 186 -7.07 0.35 -5.12
C ASN A 186 -8.29 1.20 -5.47
N VAL A 187 -9.04 0.76 -6.48
CA VAL A 187 -10.31 1.37 -6.90
C VAL A 187 -11.48 0.49 -6.51
N GLY A 188 -12.55 1.11 -6.01
CA GLY A 188 -13.84 0.48 -5.75
C GLY A 188 -14.94 1.12 -6.57
N PHE A 189 -15.89 0.31 -7.02
CA PHE A 189 -17.07 0.69 -7.79
C PHE A 189 -18.31 0.34 -7.01
N ILE A 190 -19.26 1.23 -6.96
CA ILE A 190 -20.58 0.98 -6.40
C ILE A 190 -21.58 0.98 -7.54
N TRP A 191 -22.30 -0.12 -7.69
CA TRP A 191 -23.34 -0.29 -8.69
C TRP A 191 -24.49 -1.10 -8.11
N GLU A 192 -25.71 -0.58 -8.18
CA GLU A 192 -26.91 -1.21 -7.62
C GLU A 192 -26.73 -1.63 -6.13
N ASN A 193 -26.06 -0.81 -5.33
CA ASN A 193 -25.74 -1.05 -3.92
C ASN A 193 -24.72 -2.19 -3.66
N TYR A 194 -24.09 -2.75 -4.69
CA TYR A 194 -22.99 -3.69 -4.58
C TYR A 194 -21.65 -2.94 -4.70
N ILE A 195 -20.65 -3.41 -3.98
CA ILE A 195 -19.30 -2.91 -4.08
C ILE A 195 -18.45 -3.91 -4.85
N TYR A 196 -17.84 -3.46 -5.91
CA TYR A 196 -16.93 -4.23 -6.76
C TYR A 196 -15.52 -3.67 -6.68
N THR A 197 -14.52 -4.54 -6.68
CA THR A 197 -13.11 -4.14 -6.80
C THR A 197 -12.34 -5.16 -7.64
N PRO A 198 -11.28 -4.74 -8.36
CA PRO A 198 -10.48 -5.67 -9.15
C PRO A 198 -9.92 -6.84 -8.35
N LEU A 199 -9.96 -8.04 -8.94
CA LEU A 199 -9.45 -9.28 -8.37
C LEU A 199 -8.00 -9.53 -8.75
N ASN A 200 -7.67 -9.37 -10.03
CA ASN A 200 -6.39 -9.77 -10.62
C ASN A 200 -5.54 -8.56 -11.01
N ASN A 201 -4.24 -8.77 -11.16
CA ASN A 201 -3.26 -7.76 -11.59
C ASN A 201 -3.26 -6.48 -10.73
N CYS A 202 -3.62 -6.60 -9.44
CA CYS A 202 -3.62 -5.51 -8.48
C CYS A 202 -3.21 -5.99 -7.09
N LEU A 203 -2.74 -5.07 -6.25
CA LEU A 203 -2.46 -5.38 -4.86
C LEU A 203 -3.76 -5.58 -4.08
N HIS A 204 -3.85 -6.64 -3.28
CA HIS A 204 -4.95 -6.80 -2.32
C HIS A 204 -4.72 -5.86 -1.13
N GLY A 205 -5.29 -4.66 -1.23
CA GLY A 205 -5.09 -3.58 -0.27
C GLY A 205 -5.71 -3.88 1.10
N VAL A 206 -4.98 -3.59 2.18
CA VAL A 206 -5.50 -3.75 3.55
C VAL A 206 -6.68 -2.80 3.79
N THR A 207 -6.66 -1.58 3.28
CA THR A 207 -7.80 -0.66 3.38
C THR A 207 -9.04 -1.21 2.67
N MET A 208 -8.87 -1.83 1.49
CA MET A 208 -9.98 -2.47 0.77
C MET A 208 -10.51 -3.71 1.52
N SER A 209 -9.66 -4.45 2.24
CA SER A 209 -10.16 -5.56 3.09
C SER A 209 -10.96 -5.08 4.30
N VAL A 210 -10.71 -3.87 4.78
CA VAL A 210 -11.57 -3.25 5.81
C VAL A 210 -12.93 -2.83 5.22
N VAL A 211 -12.98 -2.41 3.96
CA VAL A 211 -14.27 -2.19 3.26
C VAL A 211 -15.05 -3.49 3.14
N GLU A 212 -14.39 -4.61 2.85
CA GLU A 212 -14.98 -5.95 2.82
C GLU A 212 -15.60 -6.31 4.19
N ASP A 213 -14.85 -6.14 5.29
CA ASP A 213 -15.38 -6.35 6.65
C ASP A 213 -16.61 -5.46 6.96
N ILE A 214 -16.57 -4.20 6.53
CA ILE A 214 -17.72 -3.27 6.71
C ILE A 214 -18.96 -3.81 6.00
N CYS A 215 -18.80 -4.38 4.81
CA CYS A 215 -19.90 -4.97 4.05
C CYS A 215 -20.41 -6.28 4.69
N GLU A 216 -19.54 -7.09 5.30
CA GLU A 216 -19.93 -8.31 6.02
C GLU A 216 -20.76 -7.99 7.28
N ASP A 217 -20.43 -6.93 8.00
CA ASP A 217 -21.13 -6.49 9.21
C ASP A 217 -22.46 -5.75 8.92
N ASN A 218 -22.70 -5.34 7.67
CA ASN A 218 -23.87 -4.58 7.24
C ASN A 218 -24.49 -5.28 6.02
N PRO A 219 -25.75 -5.03 5.69
CA PRO A 219 -26.41 -5.64 4.53
C PRO A 219 -25.90 -5.04 3.20
N GLY A 220 -24.59 -5.06 3.01
CA GLY A 220 -23.89 -4.72 1.78
C GLY A 220 -23.36 -5.97 1.09
N GLN A 221 -23.14 -5.88 -0.20
CA GLN A 221 -22.52 -6.96 -0.95
C GLN A 221 -21.20 -6.46 -1.50
N PHE A 222 -20.18 -7.28 -1.36
CA PHE A 222 -18.82 -6.99 -1.80
C PHE A 222 -18.30 -8.11 -2.69
N GLU A 223 -17.73 -7.78 -3.83
CA GLU A 223 -17.19 -8.75 -4.77
C GLU A 223 -15.85 -8.30 -5.36
N ARG A 224 -14.88 -9.22 -5.37
CA ARG A 224 -13.65 -9.10 -6.14
C ARG A 224 -13.82 -9.81 -7.45
N CYS A 225 -13.75 -9.10 -8.57
CA CYS A 225 -13.96 -9.70 -9.89
C CYS A 225 -13.10 -8.99 -10.96
N ASN A 226 -13.10 -9.57 -12.16
CA ASN A 226 -12.50 -8.93 -13.32
C ASN A 226 -13.42 -7.84 -13.85
N ILE A 227 -13.02 -6.58 -13.74
CA ILE A 227 -13.84 -5.42 -14.06
C ILE A 227 -13.46 -4.87 -15.43
N LYS A 228 -14.44 -4.82 -16.35
CA LYS A 228 -14.24 -4.21 -17.67
C LYS A 228 -14.35 -2.68 -17.62
N PRO A 229 -13.72 -1.96 -18.56
CA PRO A 229 -13.77 -0.50 -18.64
C PRO A 229 -15.17 0.11 -18.68
N ASP A 230 -16.17 -0.61 -19.19
CA ASP A 230 -17.57 -0.15 -19.21
C ASP A 230 -18.10 0.17 -17.80
N MET A 231 -17.65 -0.55 -16.77
CA MET A 231 -18.00 -0.29 -15.37
C MET A 231 -17.64 1.14 -14.95
N TRP A 232 -16.56 1.71 -15.54
CA TRP A 232 -16.19 3.10 -15.28
C TRP A 232 -17.33 4.09 -15.59
N ASN A 233 -18.15 3.80 -16.59
CA ASN A 233 -19.28 4.62 -16.98
C ASN A 233 -20.58 4.24 -16.27
N TRP A 234 -20.77 2.96 -15.97
CA TRP A 234 -22.02 2.43 -15.41
C TRP A 234 -22.11 2.55 -13.89
N ALA A 235 -21.00 2.52 -13.18
CA ALA A 235 -21.00 2.61 -11.73
C ALA A 235 -21.71 3.89 -11.26
N ASP A 236 -22.53 3.75 -10.21
CA ASP A 236 -23.19 4.87 -9.53
C ASP A 236 -22.16 5.75 -8.82
N GLU A 237 -21.17 5.11 -8.17
CA GLU A 237 -20.08 5.78 -7.47
C GLU A 237 -18.72 5.08 -7.73
N ILE A 238 -17.64 5.86 -7.67
CA ILE A 238 -16.25 5.37 -7.71
C ILE A 238 -15.49 5.97 -6.53
N PHE A 239 -14.73 5.15 -5.82
CA PHE A 239 -13.87 5.57 -4.72
C PHE A 239 -12.51 4.88 -4.76
N LEU A 240 -11.55 5.43 -4.02
CA LEU A 240 -10.22 4.87 -3.91
C LEU A 240 -9.91 4.47 -2.47
N THR A 241 -9.00 3.50 -2.31
CA THR A 241 -8.54 3.09 -0.97
C THR A 241 -7.03 2.99 -0.89
N SER A 242 -6.47 3.52 0.19
CA SER A 242 -5.03 3.42 0.46
C SER A 242 -4.74 3.54 1.96
N SER A 243 -3.57 3.05 2.40
CA SER A 243 -3.11 3.28 3.78
C SER A 243 -2.90 4.76 4.10
N SER A 244 -2.66 5.61 3.09
CA SER A 244 -2.41 7.04 3.28
C SER A 244 -3.68 7.87 3.39
N GLY A 245 -4.73 7.50 2.68
CA GLY A 245 -5.97 8.29 2.59
C GLY A 245 -7.20 7.58 3.17
N GLY A 246 -7.06 6.33 3.64
CA GLY A 246 -8.23 5.53 3.96
C GLY A 246 -9.10 5.36 2.71
N ILE A 247 -10.37 5.72 2.82
CA ILE A 247 -11.29 5.80 1.68
C ILE A 247 -11.28 7.24 1.15
N THR A 248 -10.90 7.42 -0.10
CA THR A 248 -10.78 8.73 -0.75
C THR A 248 -11.89 8.92 -1.77
N LYS A 249 -12.58 10.07 -1.71
CA LYS A 249 -13.62 10.45 -2.67
C LYS A 249 -13.01 10.81 -4.03
N THR A 250 -13.70 10.41 -5.09
CA THR A 250 -13.47 10.89 -6.45
C THR A 250 -14.60 11.84 -6.84
N GLN A 251 -14.47 12.50 -7.99
CA GLN A 251 -15.56 13.32 -8.57
C GLN A 251 -16.85 12.54 -8.81
N ARG A 252 -16.81 11.20 -8.73
CA ARG A 252 -17.95 10.29 -8.89
C ARG A 252 -18.39 9.61 -7.58
N SER A 253 -17.93 10.07 -6.45
CA SER A 253 -18.35 9.55 -5.15
C SER A 253 -19.67 10.17 -4.70
N GLY A 254 -20.44 9.43 -3.92
CA GLY A 254 -21.74 9.83 -3.40
C GLY A 254 -21.95 9.36 -1.96
N LYS A 255 -23.21 9.11 -1.61
CA LYS A 255 -23.63 8.80 -0.24
C LYS A 255 -23.09 7.46 0.30
N VAL A 256 -22.94 6.46 -0.56
CA VAL A 256 -22.38 5.17 -0.13
C VAL A 256 -20.91 5.30 0.19
N THR A 257 -20.16 6.03 -0.63
CA THR A 257 -18.75 6.35 -0.33
C THR A 257 -18.61 7.13 0.99
N GLU A 258 -19.49 8.11 1.24
CA GLU A 258 -19.48 8.89 2.49
C GLU A 258 -19.76 7.99 3.71
N TRP A 259 -20.76 7.12 3.62
CA TRP A 259 -21.05 6.12 4.65
C TRP A 259 -19.84 5.19 4.89
N LEU A 260 -19.21 4.68 3.82
CA LEU A 260 -18.00 3.86 3.95
C LEU A 260 -16.87 4.60 4.67
N GLN A 261 -16.67 5.90 4.39
CA GLN A 261 -15.68 6.72 5.10
C GLN A 261 -15.97 6.81 6.60
N GLU A 262 -17.23 7.03 6.98
CA GLU A 262 -17.64 7.10 8.37
C GLU A 262 -17.43 5.76 9.09
N GLU A 263 -17.82 4.64 8.48
CA GLU A 263 -17.62 3.31 9.02
C GLU A 263 -16.12 2.96 9.13
N TYR A 264 -15.32 3.30 8.11
CA TYR A 264 -13.87 3.10 8.16
C TYR A 264 -13.23 3.87 9.34
N ILE A 265 -13.64 5.11 9.58
CA ILE A 265 -13.14 5.90 10.71
C ILE A 265 -13.53 5.28 12.05
N LYS A 266 -14.70 4.67 12.17
CA LYS A 266 -15.07 3.91 13.38
C LYS A 266 -14.11 2.73 13.59
N ARG A 267 -13.74 2.01 12.50
CA ARG A 267 -12.77 0.90 12.57
C ARG A 267 -11.38 1.37 13.03
N THR A 268 -10.93 2.58 12.69
CA THR A 268 -9.63 3.10 13.16
C THR A 268 -9.55 3.33 14.67
N LYS A 269 -10.67 3.18 15.37
CA LYS A 269 -10.77 3.30 16.84
C LYS A 269 -11.17 1.98 17.51
N HIS A 270 -11.56 0.98 16.74
CA HIS A 270 -12.10 -0.28 17.24
C HIS A 270 -10.94 -1.24 17.60
N TYR A 271 -11.03 -1.90 18.75
CA TYR A 271 -9.96 -2.73 19.31
C TYR A 271 -9.52 -3.90 18.41
N ASP A 272 -10.41 -4.45 17.57
CA ASP A 272 -10.07 -5.53 16.63
C ASP A 272 -9.15 -5.08 15.49
N TYR A 273 -9.07 -3.77 15.24
CA TYR A 273 -8.29 -3.18 14.14
C TYR A 273 -7.05 -2.42 14.61
N VAL A 274 -6.93 -2.15 15.91
CA VAL A 274 -5.85 -1.29 16.42
C VAL A 274 -4.99 -2.00 17.45
N THR A 275 -3.69 -1.69 17.41
CA THR A 275 -2.69 -2.14 18.38
C THR A 275 -2.08 -0.93 19.07
N GLU A 276 -2.08 -0.89 20.38
CA GLU A 276 -1.46 0.19 21.19
C GLU A 276 0.06 0.17 21.03
N LEU A 277 0.65 1.36 20.83
CA LEU A 277 2.09 1.56 20.66
C LEU A 277 2.79 2.08 21.91
#